data_e0484ab5c11f7806e38f8ccd7ac6ba15
#
_entry.id   e0484ab5c11f7806e38f8ccd7ac6ba15
#
_cell.length_a   1.000
_cell.length_b   1.000
_cell.length_c   1.000
_cell.angle_alpha   90.00
_cell.angle_beta   90.00
_cell.angle_gamma   90.00
#
_symmetry.space_group_name_H-M   'P 1'
#
loop_
_entity.id
_entity.type
_entity.pdbx_description
1 polymer ?
#
loop_
_entity_poly.entity_id
_entity_poly.type
_entity_poly.pdbx_seq_one_letter_code
_entity_poly.pdbx_strand_id
1 'polypeptide(L)'
;QDITDWTNKDVTVTIKTSTDCVAPEGWKQVNKRTFTKVFNANGEYSVTLTSVTGVTGDAHLFSITNIDKEAPVIDYAAIEAANGYRKEIPVNEGEEYTEEKLVEMFTKPEWVSDNSGTATFKVDKWGLEHGLDGYQPFTSKTPGEYKVRFYAYDAAGNNSSFDVYVKVLEPEVPEVEERTTTVNYTVFIDGRVRTGKWTHTGTETGEFRFDLSMVK
;
A
#
# COMPACT_ATOMS: atom_id res chain seq x y z
N GLN A 1 -33.94 6.69 16.03
CA GLN A 1 -32.47 6.87 16.07
C GLN A 1 -32.06 7.10 14.63
N ASP A 2 -31.69 8.34 14.33
CA ASP A 2 -31.19 8.66 13.00
C ASP A 2 -29.81 8.02 12.87
N ILE A 3 -29.69 7.05 11.95
CA ILE A 3 -28.41 6.49 11.59
C ILE A 3 -27.83 7.48 10.57
N THR A 4 -26.86 8.25 11.00
CA THR A 4 -26.19 9.28 10.19
C THR A 4 -24.89 8.75 9.55
N ASP A 5 -24.40 7.61 10.01
CA ASP A 5 -23.16 7.05 9.50
C ASP A 5 -23.39 6.33 8.16
N TRP A 6 -22.50 6.56 7.22
CA TRP A 6 -22.47 5.86 5.96
C TRP A 6 -22.29 4.34 6.14
N THR A 7 -22.92 3.57 5.26
CA THR A 7 -22.83 2.11 5.30
C THR A 7 -22.84 1.49 3.90
N ASN A 8 -22.02 0.48 3.67
CA ASN A 8 -22.08 -0.33 2.46
C ASN A 8 -23.03 -1.53 2.56
N LYS A 9 -23.80 -1.58 3.63
CA LYS A 9 -24.78 -2.65 3.89
C LYS A 9 -26.20 -2.16 3.70
N ASP A 10 -27.10 -3.11 3.53
CA ASP A 10 -28.54 -2.83 3.52
C ASP A 10 -28.99 -2.31 4.89
N VAL A 11 -29.90 -1.35 4.87
CA VAL A 11 -30.46 -0.72 6.07
C VAL A 11 -31.79 -1.39 6.43
N THR A 12 -31.93 -1.82 7.67
CA THR A 12 -33.20 -2.35 8.19
C THR A 12 -33.95 -1.27 8.95
N VAL A 13 -35.08 -0.86 8.41
CA VAL A 13 -36.01 0.04 9.10
C VAL A 13 -36.98 -0.76 9.96
N THR A 14 -37.18 -0.32 11.20
CA THR A 14 -38.14 -0.92 12.15
C THR A 14 -39.21 0.08 12.52
N ILE A 15 -40.47 -0.29 12.29
CA ILE A 15 -41.64 0.47 12.73
C ILE A 15 -42.18 -0.18 14.00
N LYS A 16 -42.49 0.66 14.99
CA LYS A 16 -43.19 0.27 16.19
C LYS A 16 -44.46 1.09 16.31
N THR A 17 -45.59 0.44 16.54
CA THR A 17 -46.93 1.06 16.66
C THR A 17 -47.45 0.96 18.09
N SER A 18 -48.30 1.90 18.49
CA SER A 18 -48.96 1.92 19.80
C SER A 18 -50.13 0.94 19.87
N THR A 19 -50.69 0.58 18.70
CA THR A 19 -51.86 -0.31 18.56
C THR A 19 -51.48 -1.51 17.67
N ASP A 20 -52.26 -2.59 17.76
CA ASP A 20 -52.08 -3.74 16.88
C ASP A 20 -52.45 -3.36 15.44
N CYS A 21 -51.54 -3.58 14.50
CA CYS A 21 -51.70 -3.27 13.09
C CYS A 21 -51.51 -4.52 12.19
N VAL A 22 -52.07 -4.39 11.00
CA VAL A 22 -51.79 -5.33 9.91
C VAL A 22 -50.43 -4.98 9.29
N ALA A 23 -49.67 -5.99 8.88
CA ALA A 23 -48.39 -5.74 8.24
C ALA A 23 -48.56 -4.93 6.94
N PRO A 24 -47.89 -3.79 6.77
CA PRO A 24 -47.90 -3.08 5.49
C PRO A 24 -47.30 -3.95 4.38
N GLU A 25 -47.65 -3.68 3.15
CA GLU A 25 -47.15 -4.40 1.99
C GLU A 25 -45.61 -4.32 1.90
N GLY A 26 -44.96 -5.49 1.78
CA GLY A 26 -43.53 -5.62 1.68
C GLY A 26 -42.79 -5.46 3.03
N TRP A 27 -43.52 -5.38 4.16
CA TRP A 27 -42.94 -5.37 5.51
C TRP A 27 -43.07 -6.71 6.19
N LYS A 28 -42.03 -7.16 6.85
CA LYS A 28 -42.05 -8.39 7.68
C LYS A 28 -42.63 -8.08 9.05
N GLN A 29 -43.67 -8.77 9.43
CA GLN A 29 -44.22 -8.70 10.78
C GLN A 29 -43.33 -9.45 11.78
N VAL A 30 -42.80 -8.76 12.77
CA VAL A 30 -42.06 -9.34 13.90
C VAL A 30 -43.02 -9.71 15.02
N ASN A 31 -43.96 -8.81 15.31
CA ASN A 31 -45.11 -9.04 16.19
C ASN A 31 -46.26 -8.11 15.80
N LYS A 32 -47.38 -8.12 16.53
CA LYS A 32 -48.57 -7.32 16.19
C LYS A 32 -48.35 -5.82 16.13
N ARG A 33 -47.21 -5.30 16.68
CA ARG A 33 -46.88 -3.90 16.81
C ARG A 33 -45.45 -3.56 16.29
N THR A 34 -44.80 -4.52 15.67
CA THR A 34 -43.43 -4.29 15.18
C THR A 34 -43.28 -4.89 13.79
N PHE A 35 -42.81 -4.07 12.84
CA PHE A 35 -42.62 -4.44 11.45
C PHE A 35 -41.23 -4.01 11.01
N THR A 36 -40.60 -4.79 10.15
CA THR A 36 -39.27 -4.50 9.61
C THR A 36 -39.28 -4.61 8.09
N LYS A 37 -38.47 -3.76 7.43
CA LYS A 37 -38.19 -3.84 6.00
C LYS A 37 -36.74 -3.51 5.76
N VAL A 38 -36.11 -4.25 4.84
CA VAL A 38 -34.74 -4.04 4.40
C VAL A 38 -34.73 -3.18 3.15
N PHE A 39 -33.88 -2.18 3.12
CA PHE A 39 -33.66 -1.29 2.01
C PHE A 39 -32.21 -1.39 1.55
N ASN A 40 -31.99 -1.48 0.26
CA ASN A 40 -30.68 -1.67 -0.38
C ASN A 40 -30.20 -0.46 -1.19
N ALA A 41 -30.98 0.61 -1.21
CA ALA A 41 -30.69 1.85 -1.91
C ALA A 41 -31.20 3.06 -1.13
N ASN A 42 -30.58 4.22 -1.39
CA ASN A 42 -31.07 5.52 -0.94
C ASN A 42 -32.37 5.89 -1.67
N GLY A 43 -33.20 6.67 -1.01
CA GLY A 43 -34.46 7.15 -1.58
C GLY A 43 -35.41 7.69 -0.55
N GLU A 44 -36.52 8.24 -1.06
CA GLU A 44 -37.67 8.63 -0.27
C GLU A 44 -38.71 7.51 -0.31
N TYR A 45 -39.23 7.18 0.84
CA TYR A 45 -40.14 6.08 1.03
C TYR A 45 -41.33 6.52 1.85
N SER A 46 -42.45 5.79 1.69
CA SER A 46 -43.62 6.00 2.48
C SER A 46 -44.18 4.68 3.04
N VAL A 47 -44.85 4.76 4.15
CA VAL A 47 -45.61 3.65 4.72
C VAL A 47 -46.91 4.13 5.29
N THR A 48 -48.00 3.42 4.98
CA THR A 48 -49.32 3.62 5.57
C THR A 48 -49.64 2.45 6.49
N LEU A 49 -50.08 2.74 7.70
CA LEU A 49 -50.39 1.74 8.71
C LEU A 49 -51.90 1.60 8.84
N THR A 50 -52.40 0.34 8.89
CA THR A 50 -53.80 0.02 9.12
C THR A 50 -53.92 -0.81 10.40
N SER A 51 -54.73 -0.38 11.35
CA SER A 51 -55.01 -1.11 12.55
C SER A 51 -55.75 -2.45 12.25
N VAL A 52 -55.69 -3.40 13.14
CA VAL A 52 -56.46 -4.66 13.02
C VAL A 52 -57.98 -4.41 13.04
N THR A 53 -58.42 -3.25 13.47
CA THR A 53 -59.83 -2.83 13.42
C THR A 53 -60.24 -2.11 12.12
N GLY A 54 -59.30 -2.04 11.16
CA GLY A 54 -59.56 -1.44 9.83
C GLY A 54 -59.34 0.09 9.72
N VAL A 55 -58.89 0.75 10.77
CA VAL A 55 -58.59 2.19 10.71
C VAL A 55 -57.22 2.40 10.06
N THR A 56 -57.20 3.17 8.96
CA THR A 56 -55.96 3.49 8.20
C THR A 56 -55.53 4.90 8.57
N GLY A 57 -54.28 5.08 8.90
CA GLY A 57 -53.65 6.38 9.16
C GLY A 57 -53.13 7.05 7.87
N ASP A 58 -52.60 8.25 8.02
CA ASP A 58 -51.88 8.95 6.94
C ASP A 58 -50.57 8.25 6.56
N ALA A 59 -50.12 8.54 5.34
CA ALA A 59 -48.83 8.05 4.88
C ALA A 59 -47.69 8.74 5.66
N HIS A 60 -46.81 7.95 6.25
CA HIS A 60 -45.62 8.43 6.92
C HIS A 60 -44.43 8.37 5.97
N LEU A 61 -43.82 9.53 5.72
CA LEU A 61 -42.66 9.69 4.83
C LEU A 61 -41.37 9.56 5.63
N PHE A 62 -40.40 8.89 5.04
CA PHE A 62 -39.04 8.83 5.58
C PHE A 62 -38.02 8.68 4.44
N SER A 63 -36.78 9.06 4.67
CA SER A 63 -35.70 8.93 3.69
C SER A 63 -34.57 8.04 4.22
N ILE A 64 -33.87 7.39 3.29
CA ILE A 64 -32.61 6.71 3.50
C ILE A 64 -31.60 7.41 2.60
N THR A 65 -30.50 7.90 3.17
CA THR A 65 -29.53 8.73 2.45
C THR A 65 -28.07 8.33 2.70
N ASN A 66 -27.87 7.25 3.44
CA ASN A 66 -26.56 6.87 3.95
C ASN A 66 -26.04 5.49 3.48
N ILE A 67 -26.70 4.93 2.46
CA ILE A 67 -26.19 3.71 1.81
C ILE A 67 -25.24 4.12 0.70
N ASP A 68 -24.02 3.60 0.75
CA ASP A 68 -23.04 3.75 -0.29
C ASP A 68 -22.31 2.41 -0.52
N LYS A 69 -22.43 1.88 -1.71
CA LYS A 69 -21.84 0.59 -2.13
C LYS A 69 -20.80 0.76 -3.22
N GLU A 70 -20.48 1.99 -3.59
CA GLU A 70 -19.46 2.30 -4.57
C GLU A 70 -18.11 2.41 -3.89
N ALA A 71 -17.07 1.94 -4.54
CA ALA A 71 -15.71 2.07 -4.03
C ALA A 71 -15.14 3.43 -4.44
N PRO A 72 -14.26 4.03 -3.62
CA PRO A 72 -13.64 5.30 -3.97
C PRO A 72 -12.82 5.18 -5.25
N VAL A 73 -12.79 6.25 -6.03
CA VAL A 73 -12.06 6.34 -7.29
C VAL A 73 -10.67 6.91 -7.02
N ILE A 74 -9.65 6.16 -7.44
CA ILE A 74 -8.25 6.58 -7.36
C ILE A 74 -7.81 7.12 -8.71
N ASP A 75 -7.21 8.30 -8.73
CA ASP A 75 -6.59 8.88 -9.93
C ASP A 75 -5.20 8.25 -10.18
N TYR A 76 -5.22 7.06 -10.78
CA TYR A 76 -4.02 6.32 -11.14
C TYR A 76 -3.11 7.10 -12.09
N ALA A 77 -3.69 7.90 -13.00
CA ALA A 77 -2.91 8.66 -13.97
C ALA A 77 -2.11 9.78 -13.29
N ALA A 78 -2.71 10.46 -12.30
CA ALA A 78 -2.02 11.49 -11.52
C ALA A 78 -0.90 10.90 -10.66
N ILE A 79 -1.14 9.73 -10.04
CA ILE A 79 -0.12 9.04 -9.25
C ILE A 79 1.05 8.60 -10.13
N GLU A 80 0.78 7.98 -11.28
CA GLU A 80 1.80 7.52 -12.23
C GLU A 80 2.61 8.70 -12.77
N ALA A 81 1.94 9.80 -13.14
CA ALA A 81 2.62 11.00 -13.64
C ALA A 81 3.53 11.64 -12.58
N ALA A 82 3.15 11.62 -11.31
CA ALA A 82 3.93 12.20 -10.23
C ALA A 82 5.12 11.33 -9.82
N ASN A 83 4.97 10.00 -9.75
CA ASN A 83 5.93 9.12 -9.09
C ASN A 83 6.29 7.87 -9.90
N GLY A 84 5.49 7.48 -10.91
CA GLY A 84 5.52 6.14 -11.50
C GLY A 84 5.11 5.06 -10.47
N TYR A 85 4.98 3.82 -10.90
CA TYR A 85 4.68 2.68 -10.02
C TYR A 85 5.89 1.79 -9.74
N ARG A 86 7.05 2.12 -10.30
CA ARG A 86 8.28 1.38 -10.12
C ARG A 86 9.39 2.34 -9.72
N LYS A 87 10.07 2.03 -8.64
CA LYS A 87 11.19 2.80 -8.09
C LYS A 87 12.39 1.89 -7.90
N GLU A 88 13.56 2.37 -8.34
CA GLU A 88 14.84 1.77 -7.99
C GLU A 88 15.54 2.73 -7.02
N ILE A 89 15.99 2.20 -5.90
CA ILE A 89 16.66 2.96 -4.85
C ILE A 89 17.95 2.25 -4.42
N PRO A 90 19.04 2.96 -4.13
CA PRO A 90 20.25 2.39 -3.57
C PRO A 90 20.00 1.79 -2.18
N VAL A 91 20.67 0.68 -1.87
CA VAL A 91 20.64 0.12 -0.52
C VAL A 91 21.23 1.12 0.48
N ASN A 92 20.64 1.22 1.66
CA ASN A 92 21.09 2.11 2.73
C ASN A 92 21.10 3.61 2.38
N GLU A 93 20.29 4.06 1.42
CA GLU A 93 20.19 5.50 1.08
C GLU A 93 19.55 6.33 2.21
N GLY A 94 19.51 5.80 3.43
CA GLY A 94 19.12 6.51 4.63
C GLY A 94 17.61 6.60 4.83
N GLU A 95 17.20 7.62 5.62
CA GLU A 95 15.80 7.85 5.98
C GLU A 95 14.95 8.37 4.81
N GLU A 96 15.55 8.64 3.68
CA GLU A 96 14.89 9.26 2.53
C GLU A 96 13.84 8.34 1.88
N TYR A 97 13.98 7.02 2.04
CA TYR A 97 13.07 6.01 1.54
C TYR A 97 12.49 5.15 2.66
N THR A 98 12.03 5.80 3.72
CA THR A 98 11.27 5.13 4.75
C THR A 98 9.85 4.81 4.26
N GLU A 99 9.16 4.01 5.04
CA GLU A 99 7.75 3.71 4.86
C GLU A 99 6.90 4.97 4.77
N GLU A 100 7.12 5.92 5.68
CA GLU A 100 6.43 7.21 5.72
C GLU A 100 6.67 8.02 4.45
N LYS A 101 7.87 7.95 3.89
CA LYS A 101 8.18 8.63 2.63
C LYS A 101 7.40 8.05 1.46
N LEU A 102 7.28 6.74 1.37
CA LEU A 102 6.43 6.10 0.35
C LEU A 102 4.97 6.51 0.51
N VAL A 103 4.46 6.56 1.74
CA VAL A 103 3.11 7.06 2.03
C VAL A 103 2.93 8.48 1.52
N GLU A 104 3.80 9.40 1.88
CA GLU A 104 3.76 10.80 1.44
C GLU A 104 3.77 10.93 -0.09
N MET A 105 4.58 10.09 -0.76
CA MET A 105 4.70 10.12 -2.22
C MET A 105 3.46 9.62 -2.94
N PHE A 106 2.75 8.64 -2.40
CA PHE A 106 1.71 7.90 -3.12
C PHE A 106 0.29 8.11 -2.62
N THR A 107 0.08 8.85 -1.53
CA THR A 107 -1.25 8.96 -0.89
C THR A 107 -1.71 10.41 -0.69
N LYS A 108 -1.60 11.24 -1.72
CA LYS A 108 -2.11 12.61 -1.64
C LYS A 108 -3.64 12.63 -1.66
N PRO A 109 -4.27 13.43 -0.79
CA PRO A 109 -5.74 13.48 -0.68
C PRO A 109 -6.45 13.83 -2.00
N GLU A 110 -5.84 14.66 -2.85
CA GLU A 110 -6.40 15.05 -4.13
C GLU A 110 -6.44 13.94 -5.19
N TRP A 111 -5.82 12.79 -4.94
CA TRP A 111 -5.80 11.65 -5.86
C TRP A 111 -6.91 10.63 -5.58
N VAL A 112 -7.79 10.92 -4.64
CA VAL A 112 -8.91 10.05 -4.34
C VAL A 112 -10.19 10.86 -4.22
N SER A 113 -11.27 10.33 -4.76
CA SER A 113 -12.59 10.93 -4.70
C SER A 113 -13.67 9.86 -4.49
N ASP A 114 -14.82 10.27 -4.02
CA ASP A 114 -15.95 9.38 -3.78
C ASP A 114 -17.27 10.11 -3.89
N ASN A 115 -18.36 9.40 -4.23
CA ASN A 115 -19.71 9.92 -4.34
C ASN A 115 -20.30 10.35 -3.00
N SER A 116 -19.86 9.78 -1.88
CA SER A 116 -20.20 10.19 -0.52
C SER A 116 -19.53 11.51 -0.11
N GLY A 117 -18.61 12.01 -0.92
CA GLY A 117 -17.85 13.26 -0.68
C GLY A 117 -16.67 13.09 0.27
N THR A 118 -16.43 11.90 0.82
CA THR A 118 -15.33 11.63 1.76
C THR A 118 -14.60 10.34 1.40
N ALA A 119 -13.40 10.48 0.88
CA ALA A 119 -12.48 9.35 0.70
C ALA A 119 -11.10 9.68 1.22
N THR A 120 -10.44 8.72 1.81
CA THR A 120 -9.10 8.89 2.38
C THR A 120 -8.23 7.69 2.09
N PHE A 121 -6.95 7.95 1.84
CA PHE A 121 -5.97 6.88 1.85
C PHE A 121 -5.72 6.40 3.28
N LYS A 122 -5.72 5.09 3.44
CA LYS A 122 -5.21 4.43 4.63
C LYS A 122 -4.09 3.52 4.21
N VAL A 123 -2.96 3.66 4.87
CA VAL A 123 -1.88 2.69 4.74
C VAL A 123 -2.21 1.59 5.71
N ASP A 124 -2.75 0.52 5.17
CA ASP A 124 -2.86 -0.70 5.93
C ASP A 124 -1.45 -1.26 6.10
N LYS A 125 -1.10 -1.64 7.33
CA LYS A 125 0.23 -2.16 7.62
C LYS A 125 0.53 -3.35 6.72
N TRP A 126 1.02 -3.03 5.53
CA TRP A 126 1.90 -3.82 4.68
C TRP A 126 1.51 -5.28 4.46
N GLY A 127 0.32 -5.55 3.91
CA GLY A 127 0.01 -6.84 3.29
C GLY A 127 0.15 -8.10 4.14
N LEU A 128 0.85 -8.03 5.28
CA LEU A 128 0.99 -9.16 6.21
C LEU A 128 -0.34 -9.51 6.88
N GLU A 129 -1.19 -8.51 7.15
CA GLU A 129 -2.50 -8.74 7.76
C GLU A 129 -3.54 -9.29 6.78
N HIS A 130 -3.25 -9.23 5.46
CA HIS A 130 -4.17 -9.65 4.41
C HIS A 130 -3.74 -10.90 3.65
N GLY A 131 -2.70 -11.62 4.12
CA GLY A 131 -2.32 -12.92 3.59
C GLY A 131 -1.93 -12.94 2.11
N LEU A 132 -1.35 -11.87 1.60
CA LEU A 132 -0.83 -11.86 0.23
C LEU A 132 0.49 -12.63 0.19
N ASP A 133 0.47 -13.80 -0.45
CA ASP A 133 1.66 -14.61 -0.66
C ASP A 133 2.80 -13.79 -1.30
N GLY A 134 4.00 -13.88 -0.73
CA GLY A 134 5.20 -13.21 -1.22
C GLY A 134 5.35 -11.75 -0.79
N TYR A 135 4.50 -11.24 0.09
CA TYR A 135 4.59 -9.88 0.61
C TYR A 135 5.61 -9.79 1.76
N GLN A 136 6.53 -8.85 1.67
CA GLN A 136 7.48 -8.55 2.74
C GLN A 136 7.38 -7.07 3.12
N PRO A 137 7.54 -6.71 4.43
CA PRO A 137 7.64 -5.32 4.84
C PRO A 137 8.75 -4.61 4.07
N PHE A 138 8.46 -3.41 3.57
CA PHE A 138 9.45 -2.62 2.87
C PHE A 138 10.60 -2.23 3.80
N THR A 139 11.83 -2.37 3.31
CA THR A 139 13.02 -1.83 3.93
C THR A 139 14.05 -1.43 2.87
N SER A 140 14.60 -0.22 2.97
CA SER A 140 15.70 0.22 2.11
C SER A 140 17.08 -0.31 2.54
N LYS A 141 17.13 -1.12 3.59
CA LYS A 141 18.39 -1.66 4.14
C LYS A 141 18.80 -3.00 3.54
N THR A 142 17.88 -3.69 2.90
CA THR A 142 18.12 -5.01 2.32
C THR A 142 17.80 -4.99 0.85
N PRO A 143 18.74 -5.33 -0.04
CA PRO A 143 18.46 -5.46 -1.46
C PRO A 143 17.34 -6.46 -1.74
N GLY A 144 16.52 -6.14 -2.73
CA GLY A 144 15.40 -6.98 -3.10
C GLY A 144 14.29 -6.22 -3.81
N GLU A 145 13.27 -6.94 -4.23
CA GLU A 145 12.06 -6.38 -4.82
C GLU A 145 10.92 -6.43 -3.81
N TYR A 146 10.30 -5.28 -3.58
CA TYR A 146 9.22 -5.11 -2.63
C TYR A 146 7.97 -4.64 -3.36
N LYS A 147 6.83 -5.24 -3.01
CA LYS A 147 5.52 -4.83 -3.46
C LYS A 147 4.80 -4.15 -2.29
N VAL A 148 4.43 -2.90 -2.50
CA VAL A 148 3.73 -2.08 -1.52
C VAL A 148 2.32 -1.81 -2.03
N ARG A 149 1.29 -2.13 -1.24
CA ARG A 149 -0.10 -1.88 -1.59
C ARG A 149 -0.70 -0.77 -0.74
N PHE A 150 -1.29 0.20 -1.42
CA PHE A 150 -2.02 1.29 -0.79
C PHE A 150 -3.52 1.09 -0.98
N TYR A 151 -4.30 1.46 0.04
CA TYR A 151 -5.75 1.41 0.02
C TYR A 151 -6.33 2.80 0.18
N ALA A 152 -7.42 3.06 -0.53
CA ALA A 152 -8.30 4.18 -0.30
C ALA A 152 -9.64 3.67 0.22
N TYR A 153 -10.16 4.29 1.26
CA TYR A 153 -11.46 3.96 1.87
C TYR A 153 -12.38 5.16 1.85
N ASP A 154 -13.66 4.90 1.61
CA ASP A 154 -14.73 5.85 1.83
C ASP A 154 -15.28 5.80 3.26
N ALA A 155 -16.28 6.62 3.55
CA ALA A 155 -16.95 6.65 4.85
C ALA A 155 -17.83 5.42 5.11
N ALA A 156 -18.29 4.73 4.06
CA ALA A 156 -19.10 3.51 4.17
C ALA A 156 -18.24 2.25 4.38
N GLY A 157 -16.92 2.35 4.18
CA GLY A 157 -15.97 1.25 4.31
C GLY A 157 -15.73 0.48 3.02
N ASN A 158 -16.19 0.98 1.85
CA ASN A 158 -15.74 0.45 0.57
C ASN A 158 -14.29 0.86 0.31
N ASN A 159 -13.58 0.11 -0.52
CA ASN A 159 -12.18 0.41 -0.78
C ASN A 159 -11.75 0.13 -2.22
N SER A 160 -10.72 0.85 -2.63
CA SER A 160 -9.93 0.62 -3.83
C SER A 160 -8.47 0.52 -3.46
N SER A 161 -7.64 -0.11 -4.29
CA SER A 161 -6.21 -0.27 -4.00
C SER A 161 -5.35 -0.21 -5.25
N PHE A 162 -4.06 0.09 -5.06
CA PHE A 162 -3.04 0.00 -6.09
C PHE A 162 -1.71 -0.46 -5.51
N ASP A 163 -0.85 -0.99 -6.38
CA ASP A 163 0.45 -1.54 -6.02
C ASP A 163 1.58 -0.66 -6.55
N VAL A 164 2.61 -0.49 -5.73
CA VAL A 164 3.89 0.13 -6.08
C VAL A 164 4.99 -0.91 -5.92
N TYR A 165 5.92 -0.95 -6.86
CA TYR A 165 7.06 -1.85 -6.84
C TYR A 165 8.33 -1.07 -6.56
N VAL A 166 9.04 -1.44 -5.50
CA VAL A 166 10.30 -0.82 -5.10
C VAL A 166 11.40 -1.85 -5.17
N LYS A 167 12.43 -1.59 -5.97
CA LYS A 167 13.63 -2.39 -6.07
C LYS A 167 14.76 -1.70 -5.32
N VAL A 168 15.17 -2.31 -4.20
CA VAL A 168 16.37 -1.89 -3.49
C VAL A 168 17.57 -2.54 -4.16
N LEU A 169 18.48 -1.73 -4.67
CA LEU A 169 19.63 -2.16 -5.45
C LEU A 169 20.70 -2.78 -4.53
N GLU A 170 21.46 -3.73 -5.09
CA GLU A 170 22.67 -4.22 -4.43
C GLU A 170 23.67 -3.06 -4.25
N PRO A 171 24.49 -3.09 -3.18
CA PRO A 171 25.58 -2.14 -3.03
C PRO A 171 26.51 -2.22 -4.25
N GLU A 172 26.92 -1.06 -4.77
CA GLU A 172 27.97 -1.05 -5.78
C GLU A 172 29.25 -1.65 -5.18
N VAL A 173 29.69 -2.74 -5.74
CA VAL A 173 31.01 -3.28 -5.43
C VAL A 173 31.99 -2.44 -6.22
N PRO A 174 32.91 -1.68 -5.56
CA PRO A 174 33.91 -0.91 -6.29
C PRO A 174 34.67 -1.82 -7.24
N GLU A 175 34.74 -1.50 -8.51
CA GLU A 175 35.58 -2.21 -9.46
C GLU A 175 37.03 -2.07 -8.99
N VAL A 176 37.60 -3.18 -8.53
CA VAL A 176 38.96 -3.20 -8.03
C VAL A 176 39.89 -3.29 -9.24
N GLU A 177 40.46 -2.15 -9.63
CA GLU A 177 41.42 -2.11 -10.74
C GLU A 177 42.65 -2.94 -10.42
N GLU A 178 42.89 -3.95 -11.23
CA GLU A 178 44.17 -4.65 -11.18
C GLU A 178 45.30 -3.72 -11.69
N ARG A 179 46.30 -3.51 -10.84
CA ARG A 179 47.47 -2.70 -11.21
C ARG A 179 48.67 -3.63 -11.43
N THR A 180 49.36 -3.40 -12.54
CA THR A 180 50.62 -4.09 -12.82
C THR A 180 51.79 -3.21 -12.43
N THR A 181 52.54 -3.60 -11.44
CA THR A 181 53.77 -2.95 -11.00
C THR A 181 54.96 -3.72 -11.52
N THR A 182 55.86 -3.00 -12.17
CA THR A 182 57.10 -3.55 -12.68
C THR A 182 58.30 -2.95 -11.94
N VAL A 183 59.12 -3.82 -11.35
CA VAL A 183 60.38 -3.45 -10.69
C VAL A 183 61.54 -4.00 -11.49
N ASN A 184 62.36 -3.10 -12.05
CA ASN A 184 63.64 -3.51 -12.63
C ASN A 184 64.70 -3.45 -11.55
N TYR A 185 65.47 -4.49 -11.42
CA TYR A 185 66.52 -4.61 -10.39
C TYR A 185 67.89 -4.90 -10.97
N THR A 186 68.93 -4.40 -10.31
CA THR A 186 70.34 -4.72 -10.58
C THR A 186 70.98 -5.18 -9.28
N VAL A 187 71.59 -6.33 -9.27
CA VAL A 187 72.30 -6.88 -8.10
C VAL A 187 73.74 -7.20 -8.46
N PHE A 188 74.62 -7.03 -7.47
CA PHE A 188 76.02 -7.34 -7.58
C PHE A 188 76.29 -8.58 -6.68
N ILE A 189 76.67 -9.67 -7.31
CA ILE A 189 76.99 -10.93 -6.59
C ILE A 189 78.33 -11.40 -7.08
N ASP A 190 79.26 -11.63 -6.17
CA ASP A 190 80.64 -12.13 -6.45
C ASP A 190 81.34 -11.35 -7.59
N GLY A 191 81.27 -10.03 -7.56
CA GLY A 191 81.89 -9.13 -8.55
C GLY A 191 81.22 -9.13 -9.92
N ARG A 192 80.04 -9.73 -10.08
CA ARG A 192 79.26 -9.77 -11.32
C ARG A 192 77.99 -9.03 -11.17
N VAL A 193 77.64 -8.28 -12.20
CA VAL A 193 76.37 -7.52 -12.31
C VAL A 193 75.31 -8.45 -12.90
N ARG A 194 74.14 -8.54 -12.25
CA ARG A 194 72.97 -9.18 -12.78
C ARG A 194 71.78 -8.21 -12.76
N THR A 195 71.06 -8.14 -13.85
CA THR A 195 69.84 -7.32 -13.98
C THR A 195 68.65 -8.22 -14.21
N GLY A 196 67.49 -7.86 -13.67
CA GLY A 196 66.29 -8.56 -13.89
C GLY A 196 65.08 -7.66 -13.81
N LYS A 197 63.91 -8.23 -14.14
CA LYS A 197 62.62 -7.59 -14.11
C LYS A 197 61.67 -8.46 -13.30
N TRP A 198 60.98 -7.86 -12.33
CA TRP A 198 59.91 -8.50 -11.61
C TRP A 198 58.61 -7.77 -11.93
N THR A 199 57.55 -8.49 -12.18
CA THR A 199 56.22 -7.92 -12.48
C THR A 199 55.19 -8.58 -11.56
N HIS A 200 54.44 -7.74 -10.90
CA HIS A 200 53.29 -8.15 -10.08
C HIS A 200 52.03 -7.49 -10.57
N THR A 201 51.01 -8.30 -10.80
CA THR A 201 49.67 -7.82 -11.11
C THR A 201 48.74 -8.22 -9.98
N GLY A 202 48.06 -7.26 -9.40
CA GLY A 202 47.15 -7.52 -8.28
C GLY A 202 46.41 -6.24 -7.85
N THR A 203 45.46 -6.43 -6.99
CA THR A 203 44.60 -5.39 -6.45
C THR A 203 45.07 -4.84 -5.12
N GLU A 204 46.10 -5.44 -4.53
CA GLU A 204 46.61 -5.09 -3.20
C GLU A 204 47.78 -4.11 -3.29
N THR A 205 47.84 -3.17 -2.35
CA THR A 205 49.05 -2.39 -2.06
C THR A 205 49.95 -3.22 -1.16
N GLY A 206 50.77 -4.08 -1.76
CA GLY A 206 51.72 -4.92 -1.02
C GLY A 206 53.09 -4.28 -0.96
N GLU A 207 53.86 -4.54 0.13
CA GLU A 207 55.30 -4.27 0.16
C GLU A 207 56.04 -5.20 -0.77
N PHE A 208 56.79 -4.64 -1.71
CA PHE A 208 57.74 -5.45 -2.49
C PHE A 208 58.90 -5.91 -1.59
N ARG A 209 59.03 -7.19 -1.40
CA ARG A 209 60.20 -7.81 -0.72
C ARG A 209 61.07 -8.49 -1.76
N PHE A 210 62.28 -7.96 -1.90
CA PHE A 210 63.27 -8.59 -2.75
C PHE A 210 63.82 -9.84 -2.08
N ASP A 211 63.75 -10.97 -2.77
CA ASP A 211 64.35 -12.24 -2.35
C ASP A 211 65.45 -12.64 -3.33
N LEU A 212 66.60 -13.07 -2.81
CA LEU A 212 67.74 -13.50 -3.62
C LEU A 212 67.40 -14.68 -4.53
N SER A 213 66.40 -15.49 -4.20
CA SER A 213 65.89 -16.54 -5.08
C SER A 213 65.33 -16.04 -6.40
N MET A 214 64.96 -14.74 -6.49
CA MET A 214 64.49 -14.11 -7.72
C MET A 214 65.63 -13.84 -8.73
N VAL A 215 66.88 -13.96 -8.30
CA VAL A 215 68.07 -13.75 -9.15
C VAL A 215 68.54 -15.10 -9.68
N LYS A 216 68.19 -15.37 -10.93
CA LYS A 216 68.66 -16.58 -11.64
C LYS A 216 69.95 -16.33 -12.37
#